data_8fec9a35719109ef32e4c3b35bed11b2
#
_entry.id   8fec9a35719109ef32e4c3b35bed11b2
#
_cell.length_a   1.000
_cell.length_b   1.000
_cell.length_c   1.000
_cell.angle_alpha   90.00
_cell.angle_beta   90.00
_cell.angle_gamma   90.00
#
_symmetry.space_group_name_H-M   'P 1'
#
loop_
_entity.id
_entity.type
_entity.pdbx_description
1 polymer ?
#
loop_
_entity_poly.entity_id
_entity_poly.type
_entity_poly.pdbx_seq_one_letter_code
_entity_poly.pdbx_strand_id
1 'polypeptide(L)'
;MTNHRRSPADRRPWRGALIVVLFLAALALVAQPELPFVGADAPVAEVAGSTVDPSEGDPTKIVRSTEFDPVQQVVPAPPAFRRAPKAPQLPDVKCVPQSDVTLRVLTFNIHSGLGPHGLGLEQIAREIESWDADVVLMQEVDQFRAHSQGIDETVWLADRLGMNSAYGGNSSYGQRGQIGNGTLSRFPIVDQSNTYLPNQPSLPDTSRRGLLRTDIQVGETVVSIYNTHLQPAYDRLKLSQARVVGGAVAANPQPKILGGDFNAVSGSAVMSAAQPVLDDAWASVGFGPDGTSPNAHKARIDHLLYSSPFVPQTARTIESAVSDHRAVGAAFTLPGDPEVCVPVLDKGSSPGDS
;
A
#
# COMPACT_ATOMS: atom_id res chain seq x y z
N MET A 1 0.50 -55.42 -60.69
CA MET A 1 1.06 -54.82 -61.91
C MET A 1 0.65 -53.33 -61.85
N THR A 2 1.41 -52.34 -61.64
CA THR A 2 2.73 -51.86 -61.95
C THR A 2 3.18 -50.88 -60.91
N ASN A 3 4.40 -51.05 -60.41
CA ASN A 3 5.15 -50.18 -59.58
C ASN A 3 5.47 -48.83 -60.29
N HIS A 4 5.33 -47.71 -59.62
CA HIS A 4 6.11 -46.49 -59.92
C HIS A 4 6.77 -45.97 -58.67
N ARG A 5 8.08 -46.28 -58.51
CA ARG A 5 9.04 -45.64 -57.64
C ARG A 5 9.26 -44.23 -58.15
N ARG A 6 9.21 -43.23 -57.28
CA ARG A 6 9.78 -41.92 -57.49
C ARG A 6 11.02 -41.74 -56.62
N SER A 7 12.07 -41.32 -57.31
CA SER A 7 13.43 -41.06 -56.87
C SER A 7 13.54 -39.85 -55.93
N PRO A 8 14.54 -39.78 -55.03
CA PRO A 8 14.79 -38.65 -54.16
C PRO A 8 15.85 -37.75 -54.78
N ALA A 9 15.54 -36.51 -55.11
CA ALA A 9 16.51 -35.43 -55.36
C ALA A 9 15.78 -34.10 -55.20
N ASP A 10 16.08 -33.34 -54.20
CA ASP A 10 16.76 -32.02 -54.19
C ASP A 10 16.66 -31.37 -52.81
N ARG A 11 17.65 -31.63 -51.98
CA ARG A 11 17.88 -30.83 -50.77
C ARG A 11 18.96 -29.80 -51.10
N ARG A 12 18.54 -28.54 -51.36
CA ARG A 12 19.46 -27.41 -51.34
C ARG A 12 19.56 -26.87 -49.92
N PRO A 13 20.73 -26.68 -49.32
CA PRO A 13 20.84 -26.03 -48.03
C PRO A 13 20.76 -24.52 -48.19
N TRP A 14 19.83 -23.90 -47.44
CA TRP A 14 19.79 -22.45 -47.26
C TRP A 14 20.97 -22.05 -46.39
N ARG A 15 21.90 -21.32 -46.97
CA ARG A 15 22.95 -20.62 -46.25
C ARG A 15 22.34 -19.33 -45.67
N GLY A 16 21.94 -19.36 -44.44
CA GLY A 16 21.61 -18.15 -43.67
C GLY A 16 22.91 -17.40 -43.35
N ALA A 17 23.02 -16.19 -43.89
CA ALA A 17 24.10 -15.27 -43.56
C ALA A 17 23.88 -14.77 -42.11
N LEU A 18 24.81 -15.14 -41.23
CA LEU A 18 24.89 -14.62 -39.86
C LEU A 18 25.46 -13.19 -39.95
N ILE A 19 24.63 -12.15 -39.81
CA ILE A 19 25.10 -10.77 -39.66
C ILE A 19 25.44 -10.60 -38.18
N VAL A 20 26.74 -10.70 -37.85
CA VAL A 20 27.26 -10.30 -36.56
C VAL A 20 27.44 -8.79 -36.57
N VAL A 21 26.58 -8.04 -35.90
CA VAL A 21 26.74 -6.62 -35.64
C VAL A 21 27.62 -6.49 -34.39
N LEU A 22 28.91 -6.24 -34.58
CA LEU A 22 29.80 -5.85 -33.51
C LEU A 22 29.58 -4.38 -33.16
N PHE A 23 28.91 -4.10 -32.04
CA PHE A 23 28.93 -2.78 -31.41
C PHE A 23 30.23 -2.63 -30.63
N LEU A 24 31.21 -1.92 -31.21
CA LEU A 24 32.36 -1.38 -30.49
C LEU A 24 31.86 -0.18 -29.64
N ALA A 25 31.68 -0.39 -28.36
CA ALA A 25 31.54 0.69 -27.41
C ALA A 25 32.92 1.33 -27.18
N ALA A 26 33.12 2.51 -27.76
CA ALA A 26 34.25 3.36 -27.44
C ALA A 26 34.03 3.98 -26.05
N LEU A 27 34.81 3.53 -25.05
CA LEU A 27 34.92 4.17 -23.75
C LEU A 27 35.63 5.52 -23.93
N ALA A 28 34.89 6.61 -24.02
CA ALA A 28 35.41 7.96 -23.88
C ALA A 28 35.46 8.30 -22.40
N LEU A 29 36.62 8.19 -21.79
CA LEU A 29 36.91 8.69 -20.44
C LEU A 29 36.92 10.23 -20.50
N VAL A 30 35.82 10.88 -20.24
CA VAL A 30 35.75 12.34 -20.06
C VAL A 30 36.07 12.62 -18.60
N ALA A 31 37.25 13.15 -18.35
CA ALA A 31 37.63 13.72 -17.06
C ALA A 31 36.71 14.92 -16.77
N GLN A 32 35.91 14.84 -15.72
CA GLN A 32 35.12 15.97 -15.24
C GLN A 32 36.01 16.88 -14.38
N PRO A 33 35.98 18.21 -14.60
CA PRO A 33 36.67 19.13 -13.72
C PRO A 33 35.94 19.21 -12.38
N GLU A 34 36.73 19.11 -11.31
CA GLU A 34 36.27 19.32 -9.94
C GLU A 34 35.77 20.78 -9.79
N LEU A 35 34.50 20.95 -9.47
CA LEU A 35 33.95 22.24 -9.07
C LEU A 35 34.34 22.51 -7.60
N PRO A 36 34.79 23.73 -7.28
CA PRO A 36 35.17 24.08 -5.90
C PRO A 36 33.94 24.10 -4.99
N PHE A 37 34.11 23.50 -3.83
CA PHE A 37 33.17 23.51 -2.72
C PHE A 37 33.04 24.95 -2.20
N VAL A 38 31.93 25.63 -2.50
CA VAL A 38 31.60 26.90 -1.88
C VAL A 38 30.85 26.59 -0.59
N GLY A 39 31.54 26.75 0.52
CA GLY A 39 30.93 26.76 1.84
C GLY A 39 30.00 27.97 1.97
N ALA A 40 28.73 27.73 2.13
CA ALA A 40 27.76 28.78 2.49
C ALA A 40 27.64 28.82 4.01
N ASP A 41 28.45 29.69 4.62
CA ASP A 41 28.16 30.23 5.96
C ASP A 41 26.99 31.19 5.81
N ALA A 42 25.80 30.75 6.20
CA ALA A 42 24.67 31.67 6.43
C ALA A 42 24.71 32.17 7.89
N PRO A 43 24.62 33.47 8.12
CA PRO A 43 24.62 33.99 9.49
C PRO A 43 23.31 33.64 10.18
N VAL A 44 23.43 32.99 11.34
CA VAL A 44 22.34 32.76 12.28
C VAL A 44 21.90 34.13 12.82
N ALA A 45 20.64 34.50 12.59
CA ALA A 45 20.05 35.69 13.20
C ALA A 45 19.97 35.50 14.70
N GLU A 46 20.73 36.29 15.40
CA GLU A 46 20.77 36.43 16.86
C GLU A 46 19.46 37.08 17.33
N VAL A 47 18.61 36.31 17.99
CA VAL A 47 17.44 36.83 18.69
C VAL A 47 17.95 37.49 19.96
N ALA A 48 17.84 38.82 20.02
CA ALA A 48 18.17 39.62 21.19
C ALA A 48 17.34 39.17 22.40
N GLY A 49 17.97 38.42 23.29
CA GLY A 49 17.45 38.12 24.61
C GLY A 49 17.66 39.33 25.51
N SER A 50 16.58 39.94 26.02
CA SER A 50 16.63 40.95 27.06
C SER A 50 17.15 40.31 28.35
N THR A 51 18.34 40.68 28.75
CA THR A 51 18.90 40.37 30.08
C THR A 51 18.18 41.21 31.11
N VAL A 52 17.39 40.58 31.96
CA VAL A 52 16.89 41.20 33.22
C VAL A 52 17.99 41.06 34.25
N ASP A 53 18.47 42.18 34.76
CA ASP A 53 19.47 42.31 35.81
C ASP A 53 18.87 41.83 37.17
N PRO A 54 19.47 40.86 37.88
CA PRO A 54 18.94 40.37 39.16
C PRO A 54 19.58 41.05 40.39
N SER A 55 19.81 42.33 40.34
CA SER A 55 20.34 43.05 41.50
C SER A 55 19.53 44.33 41.81
N GLU A 56 18.38 44.17 42.45
CA GLU A 56 17.80 45.15 43.36
C GLU A 56 16.48 44.64 43.94
N GLY A 57 16.52 44.04 45.11
CA GLY A 57 15.36 43.58 45.86
C GLY A 57 15.77 43.22 47.29
N ASP A 58 15.83 44.24 48.20
CA ASP A 58 16.07 44.03 49.63
C ASP A 58 14.99 43.10 50.25
N PRO A 59 15.36 41.94 50.84
CA PRO A 59 14.41 40.98 51.38
C PRO A 59 13.87 41.27 52.78
N THR A 60 14.03 42.53 53.33
CA THR A 60 13.67 42.80 54.72
C THR A 60 12.46 43.70 54.92
N LYS A 61 11.67 44.04 53.91
CA LYS A 61 10.43 44.77 54.14
C LYS A 61 9.23 43.84 54.29
N ILE A 62 9.00 43.38 55.51
CA ILE A 62 7.73 42.81 55.95
C ILE A 62 6.73 43.95 56.11
N VAL A 63 5.81 44.09 55.14
CA VAL A 63 4.65 44.98 55.31
C VAL A 63 3.66 44.26 56.18
N ARG A 64 3.47 44.64 57.42
CA ARG A 64 2.35 44.25 58.29
C ARG A 64 1.09 44.80 57.67
N SER A 65 0.21 43.94 57.12
CA SER A 65 -1.13 44.32 56.74
C SER A 65 -1.98 44.52 57.98
N THR A 66 -2.58 45.69 58.02
CA THR A 66 -3.56 46.16 59.00
C THR A 66 -4.77 45.21 59.06
N GLU A 67 -5.31 45.12 60.26
CA GLU A 67 -6.53 44.47 60.71
C GLU A 67 -7.61 44.32 59.67
N PHE A 68 -8.01 43.04 59.46
CA PHE A 68 -9.22 42.70 58.76
C PHE A 68 -10.39 42.72 59.76
N ASP A 69 -11.31 43.67 59.58
CA ASP A 69 -12.59 43.74 60.30
C ASP A 69 -13.47 42.59 59.74
N PRO A 70 -13.99 41.66 60.56
CA PRO A 70 -14.86 40.58 60.06
C PRO A 70 -16.27 41.09 59.79
N VAL A 71 -16.51 41.62 58.58
CA VAL A 71 -17.89 41.82 58.12
C VAL A 71 -18.51 40.44 57.99
N GLN A 72 -19.45 40.13 58.88
CA GLN A 72 -20.33 38.95 58.78
C GLN A 72 -21.13 39.04 57.51
N GLN A 73 -20.63 38.44 56.43
CA GLN A 73 -21.43 38.14 55.25
C GLN A 73 -22.40 37.00 55.59
N VAL A 74 -23.69 37.34 55.70
CA VAL A 74 -24.76 36.35 55.75
C VAL A 74 -24.76 35.68 54.40
N VAL A 75 -24.14 34.48 54.31
CA VAL A 75 -24.22 33.62 53.13
C VAL A 75 -25.65 33.06 53.04
N PRO A 76 -26.43 33.42 52.02
CA PRO A 76 -27.76 32.81 51.85
C PRO A 76 -27.59 31.27 51.69
N ALA A 77 -28.49 30.53 52.34
CA ALA A 77 -28.52 29.08 52.25
C ALA A 77 -28.54 28.64 50.78
N PRO A 78 -27.71 27.64 50.39
CA PRO A 78 -27.71 27.19 49.03
C PRO A 78 -29.07 26.68 48.64
N PRO A 79 -29.56 26.95 47.40
CA PRO A 79 -30.87 26.46 46.95
C PRO A 79 -30.88 24.93 47.05
N ALA A 80 -32.00 24.39 47.53
CA ALA A 80 -32.20 22.95 47.70
C ALA A 80 -31.81 22.25 46.38
N PHE A 81 -30.85 21.31 46.47
CA PHE A 81 -30.39 20.53 45.34
C PHE A 81 -31.62 19.86 44.70
N ARG A 82 -32.02 20.31 43.51
CA ARG A 82 -32.95 19.54 42.67
C ARG A 82 -32.29 18.18 42.43
N ARG A 83 -33.03 17.13 42.72
CA ARG A 83 -32.61 15.73 42.46
C ARG A 83 -32.05 15.70 41.04
N ALA A 84 -30.77 15.30 40.91
CA ALA A 84 -30.13 15.13 39.61
C ALA A 84 -31.02 14.26 38.72
N PRO A 85 -31.21 14.60 37.45
CA PRO A 85 -31.94 13.75 36.53
C PRO A 85 -31.29 12.36 36.57
N LYS A 86 -32.14 11.31 36.61
CA LYS A 86 -31.70 9.91 36.59
C LYS A 86 -30.70 9.76 35.44
N ALA A 87 -29.49 9.31 35.70
CA ALA A 87 -28.52 9.07 34.66
C ALA A 87 -29.12 8.20 33.57
N PRO A 88 -28.90 8.50 32.28
CA PRO A 88 -29.44 7.67 31.21
C PRO A 88 -28.95 6.23 31.44
N GLN A 89 -29.90 5.28 31.41
CA GLN A 89 -29.51 3.88 31.45
C GLN A 89 -28.72 3.58 30.16
N LEU A 90 -27.49 3.12 30.31
CA LEU A 90 -26.73 2.61 29.18
C LEU A 90 -27.50 1.41 28.59
N PRO A 91 -27.57 1.28 27.28
CA PRO A 91 -28.18 0.13 26.64
C PRO A 91 -27.50 -1.16 27.12
N ASP A 92 -28.30 -2.22 27.31
CA ASP A 92 -27.74 -3.53 27.55
C ASP A 92 -26.77 -3.90 26.40
N VAL A 93 -25.60 -4.37 26.73
CA VAL A 93 -24.61 -4.84 25.75
C VAL A 93 -24.58 -6.36 25.74
N LYS A 94 -24.65 -6.96 24.57
CA LYS A 94 -24.43 -8.39 24.40
C LYS A 94 -23.06 -8.60 23.77
N CYS A 95 -22.18 -9.27 24.48
CA CYS A 95 -20.89 -9.66 23.95
C CYS A 95 -21.03 -11.01 23.23
N VAL A 96 -20.62 -11.07 21.98
CA VAL A 96 -20.57 -12.29 21.18
C VAL A 96 -19.19 -12.43 20.57
N PRO A 97 -18.56 -13.62 20.63
CA PRO A 97 -17.28 -13.82 19.96
C PRO A 97 -17.46 -13.73 18.45
N GLN A 98 -16.55 -13.04 17.78
CA GLN A 98 -16.45 -13.11 16.34
C GLN A 98 -15.67 -14.36 15.94
N SER A 99 -16.07 -14.95 14.82
CA SER A 99 -15.31 -16.06 14.22
C SER A 99 -14.09 -15.55 13.47
N ASP A 100 -13.06 -16.36 13.43
CA ASP A 100 -11.90 -16.12 12.57
C ASP A 100 -12.34 -15.96 11.10
N VAL A 101 -11.70 -15.04 10.39
CA VAL A 101 -11.93 -14.81 8.96
C VAL A 101 -10.67 -15.20 8.18
N THR A 102 -10.83 -16.06 7.19
CA THR A 102 -9.76 -16.31 6.22
C THR A 102 -9.80 -15.25 5.13
N LEU A 103 -8.65 -14.58 4.90
CA LEU A 103 -8.46 -13.57 3.88
C LEU A 103 -7.43 -14.07 2.85
N ARG A 104 -7.85 -14.28 1.61
CA ARG A 104 -6.99 -14.65 0.50
C ARG A 104 -6.60 -13.41 -0.29
N VAL A 105 -5.32 -13.08 -0.28
CA VAL A 105 -4.78 -11.87 -0.88
C VAL A 105 -3.84 -12.21 -2.02
N LEU A 106 -3.99 -11.52 -3.13
CA LEU A 106 -3.16 -11.64 -4.32
C LEU A 106 -2.48 -10.31 -4.59
N THR A 107 -1.17 -10.28 -4.85
CA THR A 107 -0.51 -9.16 -5.50
C THR A 107 -0.07 -9.56 -6.89
N PHE A 108 -0.31 -8.69 -7.87
CA PHE A 108 -0.13 -9.01 -9.27
C PHE A 108 0.20 -7.77 -10.12
N ASN A 109 1.42 -7.65 -10.58
CA ASN A 109 1.74 -6.71 -11.65
C ASN A 109 1.14 -7.25 -12.95
N ILE A 110 0.09 -6.59 -13.48
CA ILE A 110 -0.69 -7.06 -14.63
C ILE A 110 -0.15 -6.59 -15.97
N HIS A 111 0.96 -5.83 -15.98
CA HIS A 111 1.61 -5.34 -17.21
C HIS A 111 0.62 -4.63 -18.16
N SER A 112 -0.22 -3.72 -17.64
CA SER A 112 -1.29 -3.04 -18.41
C SER A 112 -2.22 -4.02 -19.14
N GLY A 113 -2.42 -5.22 -18.62
CA GLY A 113 -3.20 -6.27 -19.27
C GLY A 113 -2.66 -6.73 -20.64
N LEU A 114 -1.44 -6.34 -21.00
CA LEU A 114 -0.86 -6.56 -22.32
C LEU A 114 -0.01 -7.82 -22.36
N GLY A 115 -0.58 -8.87 -22.91
CA GLY A 115 0.10 -10.15 -23.13
C GLY A 115 0.61 -10.32 -24.56
N PRO A 116 1.19 -11.51 -24.87
CA PRO A 116 1.75 -11.82 -26.17
C PRO A 116 0.76 -11.72 -27.34
N HIS A 117 -0.53 -11.76 -27.05
CA HIS A 117 -1.61 -11.72 -28.04
C HIS A 117 -2.46 -10.44 -27.97
N GLY A 118 -1.97 -9.39 -27.32
CA GLY A 118 -2.66 -8.13 -27.08
C GLY A 118 -3.31 -8.06 -25.71
N LEU A 119 -4.40 -7.26 -25.58
CA LEU A 119 -5.08 -7.05 -24.30
C LEU A 119 -5.77 -8.34 -23.82
N GLY A 120 -5.38 -8.79 -22.63
CA GLY A 120 -5.78 -10.07 -22.03
C GLY A 120 -6.52 -9.94 -20.71
N LEU A 121 -7.31 -8.88 -20.48
CA LEU A 121 -8.02 -8.65 -19.21
C LEU A 121 -8.92 -9.82 -18.80
N GLU A 122 -9.58 -10.47 -19.77
CA GLU A 122 -10.40 -11.66 -19.47
C GLU A 122 -9.55 -12.84 -18.95
N GLN A 123 -8.32 -12.98 -19.44
CA GLN A 123 -7.40 -13.98 -18.92
C GLN A 123 -6.89 -13.61 -17.53
N ILE A 124 -6.56 -12.34 -17.30
CA ILE A 124 -6.22 -11.82 -15.97
C ILE A 124 -7.36 -12.10 -14.96
N ALA A 125 -8.62 -11.84 -15.36
CA ALA A 125 -9.77 -12.12 -14.51
C ALA A 125 -9.86 -13.62 -14.16
N ARG A 126 -9.67 -14.52 -15.13
CA ARG A 126 -9.65 -15.98 -14.87
C ARG A 126 -8.51 -16.42 -13.95
N GLU A 127 -7.34 -15.82 -14.08
CA GLU A 127 -6.21 -16.08 -13.19
C GLU A 127 -6.52 -15.67 -11.75
N ILE A 128 -7.14 -14.50 -11.56
CA ILE A 128 -7.62 -14.04 -10.25
C ILE A 128 -8.70 -14.98 -9.69
N GLU A 129 -9.70 -15.36 -10.51
CA GLU A 129 -10.75 -16.32 -10.13
C GLU A 129 -10.17 -17.66 -9.69
N SER A 130 -9.15 -18.17 -10.41
CA SER A 130 -8.54 -19.47 -10.10
C SER A 130 -7.88 -19.52 -8.72
N TRP A 131 -7.45 -18.38 -8.22
CA TRP A 131 -6.92 -18.23 -6.86
C TRP A 131 -8.01 -18.06 -5.81
N ASP A 132 -9.22 -17.69 -6.22
CA ASP A 132 -10.35 -17.35 -5.35
C ASP A 132 -10.00 -16.21 -4.37
N ALA A 133 -9.31 -15.17 -4.88
CA ALA A 133 -8.86 -14.04 -4.07
C ALA A 133 -10.01 -13.22 -3.49
N ASP A 134 -9.89 -12.86 -2.23
CA ASP A 134 -10.79 -11.92 -1.55
C ASP A 134 -10.35 -10.47 -1.73
N VAL A 135 -9.02 -10.26 -1.88
CA VAL A 135 -8.39 -8.96 -2.14
C VAL A 135 -7.30 -9.12 -3.20
N VAL A 136 -7.27 -8.23 -4.19
CA VAL A 136 -6.26 -8.21 -5.25
C VAL A 136 -5.60 -6.85 -5.31
N LEU A 137 -4.26 -6.83 -5.20
CA LEU A 137 -3.44 -5.65 -5.36
C LEU A 137 -2.76 -5.72 -6.72
N MET A 138 -3.14 -4.84 -7.63
CA MET A 138 -2.64 -4.83 -9.01
C MET A 138 -1.71 -3.65 -9.23
N GLN A 139 -0.61 -3.87 -9.96
CA GLN A 139 0.33 -2.85 -10.39
C GLN A 139 0.32 -2.77 -11.92
N GLU A 140 0.83 -1.65 -12.44
CA GLU A 140 0.79 -1.32 -13.87
C GLU A 140 -0.62 -1.37 -14.46
N VAL A 141 -1.59 -0.84 -13.73
CA VAL A 141 -2.99 -0.78 -14.16
C VAL A 141 -3.22 0.48 -14.96
N ASP A 142 -3.73 0.32 -16.17
CA ASP A 142 -4.06 1.43 -17.05
C ASP A 142 -5.47 1.95 -16.81
N GLN A 143 -5.59 3.27 -16.91
CA GLN A 143 -6.87 3.96 -17.02
C GLN A 143 -6.87 4.85 -18.26
N PHE A 144 -7.73 4.55 -19.21
CA PHE A 144 -7.96 5.33 -20.45
C PHE A 144 -6.72 5.55 -21.34
N ARG A 145 -5.69 4.69 -21.26
CA ARG A 145 -4.55 4.75 -22.16
C ARG A 145 -4.88 4.13 -23.52
N ALA A 146 -4.27 4.71 -24.58
CA ALA A 146 -4.59 4.28 -25.95
C ALA A 146 -4.19 2.81 -26.23
N HIS A 147 -3.06 2.34 -25.69
CA HIS A 147 -2.58 0.98 -25.93
C HIS A 147 -3.43 -0.08 -25.25
N SER A 148 -4.07 0.25 -24.13
CA SER A 148 -5.07 -0.58 -23.46
C SER A 148 -6.51 -0.28 -23.93
N GLN A 149 -6.67 0.23 -25.17
CA GLN A 149 -7.94 0.50 -25.84
C GLN A 149 -8.82 1.53 -25.12
N GLY A 150 -8.25 2.39 -24.27
CA GLY A 150 -9.00 3.41 -23.53
C GLY A 150 -9.89 2.84 -22.41
N ILE A 151 -9.63 1.61 -21.98
CA ILE A 151 -10.38 0.96 -20.90
C ILE A 151 -9.88 1.47 -19.54
N ASP A 152 -10.79 1.55 -18.57
CA ASP A 152 -10.46 1.59 -17.15
C ASP A 152 -10.33 0.14 -16.67
N GLU A 153 -9.09 -0.37 -16.60
CA GLU A 153 -8.83 -1.77 -16.30
C GLU A 153 -9.27 -2.16 -14.88
N THR A 154 -9.17 -1.22 -13.91
CA THR A 154 -9.63 -1.48 -12.55
C THR A 154 -11.13 -1.69 -12.50
N VAL A 155 -11.90 -0.80 -13.12
CA VAL A 155 -13.36 -0.89 -13.16
C VAL A 155 -13.80 -2.13 -13.96
N TRP A 156 -13.17 -2.38 -15.11
CA TRP A 156 -13.48 -3.54 -15.94
C TRP A 156 -13.30 -4.86 -15.19
N LEU A 157 -12.15 -5.01 -14.47
CA LEU A 157 -11.88 -6.21 -13.68
C LEU A 157 -12.82 -6.31 -12.47
N ALA A 158 -13.14 -5.20 -11.81
CA ALA A 158 -14.08 -5.16 -10.71
C ALA A 158 -15.48 -5.64 -11.13
N ASP A 159 -15.99 -5.10 -12.23
CA ASP A 159 -17.30 -5.49 -12.78
C ASP A 159 -17.32 -6.97 -13.19
N ARG A 160 -16.25 -7.43 -13.87
CA ARG A 160 -16.11 -8.81 -14.34
C ARG A 160 -16.05 -9.81 -13.19
N LEU A 161 -15.45 -9.44 -12.05
CA LEU A 161 -15.24 -10.30 -10.87
C LEU A 161 -16.30 -10.10 -9.79
N GLY A 162 -17.18 -9.10 -9.92
CA GLY A 162 -18.17 -8.75 -8.91
C GLY A 162 -17.54 -8.23 -7.61
N MET A 163 -16.46 -7.44 -7.72
CA MET A 163 -15.70 -6.92 -6.58
C MET A 163 -15.81 -5.39 -6.48
N ASN A 164 -15.61 -4.84 -5.29
CA ASN A 164 -15.39 -3.41 -5.11
C ASN A 164 -13.98 -3.04 -5.59
N SER A 165 -13.76 -1.78 -5.98
CA SER A 165 -12.47 -1.33 -6.51
C SER A 165 -12.04 0.03 -5.98
N ALA A 166 -10.71 0.21 -5.92
CA ALA A 166 -10.03 1.46 -5.66
C ALA A 166 -8.88 1.63 -6.66
N TYR A 167 -8.62 2.87 -7.10
CA TYR A 167 -7.55 3.17 -8.05
C TYR A 167 -6.71 4.36 -7.58
N GLY A 168 -5.39 4.23 -7.70
CA GLY A 168 -4.41 5.28 -7.45
C GLY A 168 -3.61 5.58 -8.71
N GLY A 169 -4.02 6.58 -9.49
CA GLY A 169 -3.29 7.04 -10.67
C GLY A 169 -1.96 7.68 -10.28
N ASN A 170 -0.86 7.26 -10.90
CA ASN A 170 0.48 7.70 -10.54
C ASN A 170 1.13 8.55 -11.63
N SER A 171 1.12 8.10 -12.88
CA SER A 171 1.69 8.81 -14.02
C SER A 171 0.65 9.03 -15.10
N SER A 172 0.64 10.24 -15.68
CA SER A 172 -0.31 10.62 -16.74
C SER A 172 0.31 10.46 -18.11
N TYR A 173 -0.49 10.03 -19.07
CA TYR A 173 -0.12 9.87 -20.48
C TYR A 173 -1.18 10.52 -21.38
N GLY A 174 -0.78 11.56 -22.12
CA GLY A 174 -1.71 12.35 -22.91
C GLY A 174 -2.71 13.11 -22.02
N GLN A 175 -3.91 13.36 -22.56
CA GLN A 175 -4.92 14.19 -21.89
C GLN A 175 -5.72 13.44 -20.80
N ARG A 176 -5.91 12.13 -20.92
CA ARG A 176 -6.78 11.35 -20.04
C ARG A 176 -6.16 10.06 -19.51
N GLY A 177 -5.14 9.54 -20.22
CA GLY A 177 -4.55 8.26 -19.87
C GLY A 177 -3.71 8.35 -18.60
N GLN A 178 -3.83 7.35 -17.73
CA GLN A 178 -3.02 7.20 -16.53
C GLN A 178 -2.55 5.74 -16.39
N ILE A 179 -1.47 5.55 -15.66
CA ILE A 179 -1.06 4.25 -15.12
C ILE A 179 -0.89 4.37 -13.61
N GLY A 180 -1.28 3.34 -12.90
CA GLY A 180 -1.26 3.36 -11.44
C GLY A 180 -1.35 1.99 -10.81
N ASN A 181 -1.84 2.00 -9.57
CA ASN A 181 -2.13 0.81 -8.79
C ASN A 181 -3.64 0.66 -8.61
N GLY A 182 -4.15 -0.56 -8.75
CA GLY A 182 -5.55 -0.90 -8.52
C GLY A 182 -5.70 -1.88 -7.36
N THR A 183 -6.74 -1.74 -6.57
CA THR A 183 -7.13 -2.71 -5.54
C THR A 183 -8.54 -3.19 -5.80
N LEU A 184 -8.75 -4.51 -5.81
CA LEU A 184 -10.08 -5.13 -5.83
C LEU A 184 -10.35 -5.76 -4.48
N SER A 185 -11.60 -5.75 -4.03
CA SER A 185 -12.01 -6.34 -2.75
C SER A 185 -13.43 -6.92 -2.80
N ARG A 186 -13.60 -8.14 -2.31
CA ARG A 186 -14.94 -8.68 -2.02
C ARG A 186 -15.61 -7.98 -0.85
N PHE A 187 -14.82 -7.40 0.05
CA PHE A 187 -15.31 -6.64 1.20
C PHE A 187 -15.61 -5.19 0.81
N PRO A 188 -16.54 -4.53 1.50
CA PRO A 188 -16.78 -3.11 1.30
C PRO A 188 -15.52 -2.27 1.52
N ILE A 189 -15.25 -1.34 0.61
CA ILE A 189 -14.21 -0.33 0.75
C ILE A 189 -14.81 0.85 1.51
N VAL A 190 -14.25 1.21 2.65
CA VAL A 190 -14.76 2.27 3.53
C VAL A 190 -13.95 3.56 3.44
N ASP A 191 -12.67 3.48 3.04
CA ASP A 191 -11.80 4.64 2.77
C ASP A 191 -10.71 4.27 1.76
N GLN A 192 -10.19 5.29 1.05
CA GLN A 192 -9.03 5.14 0.17
C GLN A 192 -8.23 6.43 0.06
N SER A 193 -6.93 6.29 -0.13
CA SER A 193 -6.04 7.41 -0.42
C SER A 193 -4.85 6.95 -1.26
N ASN A 194 -4.37 7.82 -2.15
CA ASN A 194 -3.15 7.56 -2.92
C ASN A 194 -2.09 8.61 -2.59
N THR A 195 -0.98 8.19 -2.01
CA THR A 195 0.15 9.05 -1.66
C THR A 195 1.24 8.94 -2.72
N TYR A 196 1.59 10.05 -3.36
CA TYR A 196 2.70 10.07 -4.30
C TYR A 196 4.03 9.86 -3.58
N LEU A 197 4.83 8.95 -4.12
CA LEU A 197 6.17 8.65 -3.62
C LEU A 197 7.21 9.62 -4.20
N PRO A 198 8.36 9.79 -3.55
CA PRO A 198 9.47 10.59 -4.07
C PRO A 198 9.75 10.26 -5.55
N ASN A 199 9.91 11.30 -6.35
CA ASN A 199 10.20 11.19 -7.77
C ASN A 199 11.34 12.15 -8.15
N GLN A 200 12.11 11.79 -9.18
CA GLN A 200 13.20 12.61 -9.70
C GLN A 200 13.08 12.72 -11.23
N PRO A 201 12.26 13.65 -11.74
CA PRO A 201 11.97 13.76 -13.18
C PRO A 201 13.19 14.06 -14.06
N SER A 202 14.31 14.51 -13.49
CA SER A 202 15.57 14.73 -14.20
C SER A 202 16.31 13.43 -14.55
N LEU A 203 15.96 12.31 -13.94
CA LEU A 203 16.51 11.01 -14.28
C LEU A 203 15.69 10.41 -15.43
N PRO A 204 16.36 9.82 -16.45
CA PRO A 204 15.64 9.13 -17.52
C PRO A 204 14.89 7.91 -16.98
N ASP A 205 13.88 7.47 -17.70
CA ASP A 205 13.09 6.26 -17.40
C ASP A 205 12.50 6.21 -15.98
N THR A 206 12.29 7.39 -15.36
CA THR A 206 11.54 7.48 -14.10
C THR A 206 10.09 7.84 -14.36
N SER A 207 9.19 7.13 -13.69
CA SER A 207 7.76 7.46 -13.63
C SER A 207 7.36 7.75 -12.19
N ARG A 208 6.34 8.60 -12.01
CA ARG A 208 5.79 8.84 -10.68
C ARG A 208 5.19 7.55 -10.15
N ARG A 209 5.55 7.22 -8.91
CA ARG A 209 5.05 6.07 -8.17
C ARG A 209 4.12 6.52 -7.05
N GLY A 210 3.31 5.61 -6.53
CA GLY A 210 2.36 5.89 -5.45
C GLY A 210 2.18 4.72 -4.51
N LEU A 211 1.65 5.04 -3.34
CA LEU A 211 1.16 4.10 -2.33
C LEU A 211 -0.35 4.28 -2.24
N LEU A 212 -1.11 3.33 -2.79
CA LEU A 212 -2.55 3.26 -2.65
C LEU A 212 -2.89 2.56 -1.34
N ARG A 213 -3.54 3.27 -0.41
CA ARG A 213 -4.19 2.70 0.76
C ARG A 213 -5.67 2.50 0.47
N THR A 214 -6.19 1.34 0.80
CA THR A 214 -7.61 1.00 0.69
C THR A 214 -8.02 0.35 2.00
N ASP A 215 -8.91 0.97 2.75
CA ASP A 215 -9.43 0.40 3.99
C ASP A 215 -10.69 -0.40 3.68
N ILE A 216 -10.71 -1.66 4.05
CA ILE A 216 -11.81 -2.60 3.82
C ILE A 216 -12.45 -3.02 5.13
N GLN A 217 -13.78 -3.24 5.12
CA GLN A 217 -14.51 -3.71 6.29
C GLN A 217 -14.58 -5.24 6.27
N VAL A 218 -13.90 -5.90 7.20
CA VAL A 218 -13.90 -7.36 7.38
C VAL A 218 -14.59 -7.70 8.71
N GLY A 219 -15.85 -8.08 8.66
CA GLY A 219 -16.68 -8.15 9.87
C GLY A 219 -16.74 -6.78 10.56
N GLU A 220 -16.42 -6.72 11.85
CA GLU A 220 -16.35 -5.46 12.60
C GLU A 220 -14.96 -4.79 12.54
N THR A 221 -14.00 -5.43 11.88
CA THR A 221 -12.61 -4.94 11.82
C THR A 221 -12.36 -4.17 10.52
N VAL A 222 -11.79 -2.99 10.62
CA VAL A 222 -11.23 -2.28 9.45
C VAL A 222 -9.80 -2.76 9.23
N VAL A 223 -9.53 -3.25 8.04
CA VAL A 223 -8.21 -3.71 7.59
C VAL A 223 -7.67 -2.74 6.54
N SER A 224 -6.46 -2.24 6.72
CA SER A 224 -5.79 -1.37 5.76
C SER A 224 -4.97 -2.19 4.77
N ILE A 225 -5.33 -2.11 3.51
CA ILE A 225 -4.64 -2.73 2.38
C ILE A 225 -3.79 -1.67 1.68
N TYR A 226 -2.48 -1.91 1.59
CA TYR A 226 -1.53 -1.03 0.92
C TYR A 226 -1.00 -1.68 -0.35
N ASN A 227 -1.02 -0.94 -1.45
CA ASN A 227 -0.57 -1.40 -2.75
C ASN A 227 0.45 -0.40 -3.33
N THR A 228 1.64 -0.88 -3.71
CA THR A 228 2.69 -0.03 -4.24
C THR A 228 3.40 -0.69 -5.42
N HIS A 229 4.02 0.15 -6.27
CA HIS A 229 4.98 -0.27 -7.28
C HIS A 229 6.17 0.69 -7.22
N LEU A 230 7.32 0.23 -6.73
CA LEU A 230 8.51 1.06 -6.59
C LEU A 230 9.28 1.19 -7.90
N GLN A 231 10.14 2.20 -7.99
CA GLN A 231 10.95 2.46 -9.16
C GLN A 231 11.91 1.28 -9.43
N PRO A 232 11.98 0.72 -10.66
CA PRO A 232 12.88 -0.38 -10.98
C PRO A 232 14.36 0.03 -11.00
N ALA A 233 14.66 1.19 -11.58
CA ALA A 233 16.00 1.75 -11.64
C ALA A 233 16.29 2.70 -10.47
N TYR A 234 17.60 3.06 -10.27
CA TYR A 234 18.04 4.05 -9.28
C TYR A 234 17.76 3.67 -7.82
N ASP A 235 18.60 2.82 -7.25
CA ASP A 235 18.45 2.28 -5.90
C ASP A 235 18.28 3.33 -4.81
N ARG A 236 18.91 4.51 -4.93
CA ARG A 236 18.71 5.61 -3.97
C ARG A 236 17.28 6.16 -3.99
N LEU A 237 16.71 6.32 -5.20
CA LEU A 237 15.33 6.77 -5.35
C LEU A 237 14.36 5.70 -4.83
N LYS A 238 14.56 4.45 -5.21
CA LYS A 238 13.79 3.30 -4.72
C LYS A 238 13.82 3.21 -3.18
N LEU A 239 14.99 3.35 -2.57
CA LEU A 239 15.14 3.35 -1.11
C LEU A 239 14.39 4.53 -0.47
N SER A 240 14.41 5.72 -1.08
CA SER A 240 13.65 6.86 -0.58
C SER A 240 12.14 6.62 -0.63
N GLN A 241 11.65 5.99 -1.70
CA GLN A 241 10.26 5.56 -1.84
C GLN A 241 9.88 4.53 -0.77
N ALA A 242 10.71 3.50 -0.58
CA ALA A 242 10.50 2.47 0.43
C ALA A 242 10.41 3.04 1.86
N ARG A 243 11.21 4.06 2.19
CA ARG A 243 11.12 4.76 3.50
C ARG A 243 9.79 5.46 3.70
N VAL A 244 9.24 6.09 2.66
CA VAL A 244 7.92 6.72 2.74
C VAL A 244 6.84 5.67 2.93
N VAL A 245 6.90 4.56 2.18
CA VAL A 245 5.99 3.42 2.35
C VAL A 245 6.05 2.89 3.78
N GLY A 246 7.24 2.55 4.28
CA GLY A 246 7.42 2.01 5.63
C GLY A 246 6.96 2.98 6.72
N GLY A 247 7.21 4.29 6.55
CA GLY A 247 6.73 5.32 7.48
C GLY A 247 5.21 5.42 7.53
N ALA A 248 4.53 5.39 6.35
CA ALA A 248 3.08 5.43 6.27
C ALA A 248 2.43 4.18 6.90
N VAL A 249 3.00 3.01 6.64
CA VAL A 249 2.53 1.74 7.19
C VAL A 249 2.74 1.67 8.71
N ALA A 250 3.90 2.12 9.20
CA ALA A 250 4.20 2.13 10.64
C ALA A 250 3.30 3.10 11.43
N ALA A 251 2.91 4.21 10.82
CA ALA A 251 2.05 5.22 11.47
C ALA A 251 0.57 4.78 11.60
N ASN A 252 0.15 3.76 10.87
CA ASN A 252 -1.24 3.30 10.89
C ASN A 252 -1.41 2.21 11.97
N PRO A 253 -2.33 2.36 12.95
CA PRO A 253 -2.56 1.38 14.01
C PRO A 253 -3.39 0.17 13.57
N GLN A 254 -4.13 0.26 12.44
CA GLN A 254 -5.01 -0.82 11.97
C GLN A 254 -4.23 -2.08 11.60
N PRO A 255 -4.83 -3.29 11.71
CA PRO A 255 -4.36 -4.48 11.03
C PRO A 255 -4.14 -4.19 9.55
N LYS A 256 -3.02 -4.62 8.99
CA LYS A 256 -2.68 -4.23 7.62
C LYS A 256 -1.95 -5.30 6.82
N ILE A 257 -2.15 -5.24 5.50
CA ILE A 257 -1.40 -6.00 4.51
C ILE A 257 -0.83 -4.99 3.51
N LEU A 258 0.46 -5.10 3.23
CA LEU A 258 1.15 -4.35 2.20
C LEU A 258 1.61 -5.31 1.11
N GLY A 259 1.21 -5.07 -0.14
CA GLY A 259 1.68 -5.84 -1.27
C GLY A 259 2.11 -4.95 -2.44
N GLY A 260 2.76 -5.55 -3.41
CA GLY A 260 3.16 -4.86 -4.61
C GLY A 260 4.44 -5.39 -5.24
N ASP A 261 4.81 -4.73 -6.35
CA ASP A 261 6.10 -4.87 -6.99
C ASP A 261 7.10 -3.88 -6.38
N PHE A 262 7.96 -4.37 -5.52
CA PHE A 262 8.97 -3.54 -4.86
C PHE A 262 10.23 -3.34 -5.71
N ASN A 263 10.34 -4.04 -6.85
CA ASN A 263 11.56 -4.08 -7.65
C ASN A 263 12.83 -4.34 -6.80
N ALA A 264 12.67 -5.12 -5.74
CA ALA A 264 13.69 -5.39 -4.73
C ALA A 264 13.51 -6.79 -4.13
N VAL A 265 14.61 -7.50 -3.92
CA VAL A 265 14.60 -8.84 -3.32
C VAL A 265 14.52 -8.78 -1.79
N SER A 266 14.01 -9.84 -1.17
CA SER A 266 14.03 -10.03 0.30
C SER A 266 15.42 -9.81 0.87
N GLY A 267 15.49 -9.20 2.07
CA GLY A 267 16.74 -8.89 2.76
C GLY A 267 17.49 -7.69 2.23
N SER A 268 17.03 -7.04 1.15
CA SER A 268 17.61 -5.79 0.66
C SER A 268 17.32 -4.61 1.59
N ALA A 269 18.11 -3.55 1.50
CA ALA A 269 17.87 -2.30 2.24
C ALA A 269 16.51 -1.67 1.88
N VAL A 270 16.03 -1.87 0.65
CA VAL A 270 14.72 -1.40 0.19
C VAL A 270 13.61 -2.12 0.95
N MET A 271 13.64 -3.46 1.00
CA MET A 271 12.63 -4.23 1.73
C MET A 271 12.66 -3.95 3.23
N SER A 272 13.87 -3.86 3.83
CA SER A 272 14.02 -3.50 5.25
C SER A 272 13.41 -2.12 5.56
N ALA A 273 13.49 -1.17 4.63
CA ALA A 273 12.90 0.16 4.79
C ALA A 273 11.38 0.18 4.61
N ALA A 274 10.85 -0.70 3.74
CA ALA A 274 9.42 -0.78 3.44
C ALA A 274 8.60 -1.50 4.52
N GLN A 275 9.23 -2.41 5.30
CA GLN A 275 8.54 -3.32 6.22
C GLN A 275 8.98 -3.19 7.69
N PRO A 276 9.09 -2.00 8.28
CA PRO A 276 9.63 -1.85 9.64
C PRO A 276 8.79 -2.52 10.73
N VAL A 277 7.51 -2.80 10.46
CA VAL A 277 6.53 -3.38 11.39
C VAL A 277 5.74 -4.54 10.76
N LEU A 278 6.23 -5.11 9.65
CA LEU A 278 5.55 -6.16 8.89
C LEU A 278 6.46 -7.38 8.73
N ASP A 279 5.83 -8.54 8.68
CA ASP A 279 6.47 -9.80 8.33
C ASP A 279 6.20 -10.16 6.86
N ASP A 280 7.11 -10.90 6.23
CA ASP A 280 6.95 -11.40 4.85
C ASP A 280 6.21 -12.74 4.88
N ALA A 281 5.05 -12.80 4.21
CA ALA A 281 4.23 -14.02 4.14
C ALA A 281 4.99 -15.18 3.51
N TRP A 282 5.81 -14.90 2.47
CA TRP A 282 6.64 -15.93 1.86
C TRP A 282 7.70 -16.49 2.82
N ALA A 283 8.36 -15.61 3.58
CA ALA A 283 9.37 -16.05 4.55
C ALA A 283 8.76 -16.89 5.67
N SER A 284 7.48 -16.65 5.99
CA SER A 284 6.77 -17.36 7.06
C SER A 284 6.24 -18.72 6.62
N VAL A 285 5.58 -18.81 5.46
CA VAL A 285 4.82 -20.01 5.04
C VAL A 285 4.92 -20.29 3.52
N GLY A 286 5.88 -19.68 2.83
CA GLY A 286 6.05 -19.82 1.39
C GLY A 286 6.51 -21.22 0.98
N PHE A 287 6.03 -21.67 -0.18
CA PHE A 287 6.47 -22.93 -0.78
C PHE A 287 6.47 -22.87 -2.30
N GLY A 288 7.28 -23.73 -2.92
CA GLY A 288 7.44 -23.81 -4.37
C GLY A 288 8.44 -22.79 -4.94
N PRO A 289 8.41 -22.55 -6.25
CA PRO A 289 9.26 -21.54 -6.88
C PRO A 289 8.90 -20.15 -6.41
N ASP A 290 9.89 -19.33 -6.03
CA ASP A 290 9.67 -18.01 -5.43
C ASP A 290 9.86 -16.83 -6.38
N GLY A 291 10.52 -17.01 -7.53
CA GLY A 291 10.79 -15.94 -8.47
C GLY A 291 9.53 -15.38 -9.13
N THR A 292 9.44 -14.05 -9.20
CA THR A 292 8.29 -13.34 -9.80
C THR A 292 8.69 -12.39 -10.91
N SER A 293 9.98 -11.98 -10.95
CA SER A 293 10.48 -10.95 -11.87
C SER A 293 10.34 -11.34 -13.34
N PRO A 294 10.26 -10.39 -14.27
CA PRO A 294 10.53 -10.61 -15.68
C PRO A 294 11.85 -11.38 -15.89
N ASN A 295 12.12 -11.85 -17.10
CA ASN A 295 13.35 -12.61 -17.43
C ASN A 295 13.48 -13.96 -16.69
N ALA A 296 12.51 -14.82 -16.92
CA ALA A 296 12.46 -16.20 -16.41
C ALA A 296 12.33 -16.30 -14.88
N HIS A 297 11.73 -15.31 -14.24
CA HIS A 297 11.35 -15.32 -12.82
C HIS A 297 12.49 -15.73 -11.87
N LYS A 298 13.67 -15.14 -12.09
CA LYS A 298 14.87 -15.49 -11.31
C LYS A 298 14.92 -14.90 -9.91
N ALA A 299 14.12 -13.85 -9.65
CA ALA A 299 14.10 -13.15 -8.38
C ALA A 299 12.67 -12.86 -7.94
N ARG A 300 12.39 -12.97 -6.66
CA ARG A 300 11.13 -12.51 -6.08
C ARG A 300 11.24 -11.02 -5.76
N ILE A 301 10.49 -10.22 -6.49
CA ILE A 301 10.42 -8.75 -6.35
C ILE A 301 9.01 -8.27 -6.03
N ASP A 302 8.03 -9.15 -6.16
CA ASP A 302 6.66 -8.97 -5.72
C ASP A 302 6.50 -9.62 -4.34
N HIS A 303 5.94 -8.89 -3.38
CA HIS A 303 5.85 -9.32 -1.99
C HIS A 303 4.47 -9.09 -1.41
N LEU A 304 4.07 -9.95 -0.46
CA LEU A 304 2.95 -9.76 0.45
C LEU A 304 3.47 -9.75 1.88
N LEU A 305 3.27 -8.63 2.55
CA LEU A 305 3.72 -8.34 3.90
C LEU A 305 2.50 -8.12 4.79
N TYR A 306 2.56 -8.53 6.05
CA TYR A 306 1.41 -8.48 6.96
C TYR A 306 1.83 -8.04 8.36
N SER A 307 0.91 -7.44 9.09
CA SER A 307 1.08 -7.11 10.51
C SER A 307 0.36 -8.11 11.42
N SER A 308 0.65 -8.10 12.71
CA SER A 308 -0.27 -8.64 13.73
C SER A 308 -1.64 -7.93 13.58
N PRO A 309 -2.79 -8.62 13.83
CA PRO A 309 -2.90 -10.00 14.32
C PRO A 309 -3.00 -11.08 13.23
N PHE A 310 -2.71 -10.77 11.96
CA PHE A 310 -2.80 -11.77 10.89
C PHE A 310 -1.88 -12.98 11.16
N VAL A 311 -2.41 -14.18 10.88
CA VAL A 311 -1.66 -15.43 10.93
C VAL A 311 -1.59 -16.00 9.51
N PRO A 312 -0.41 -16.03 8.88
CA PRO A 312 -0.28 -16.55 7.52
C PRO A 312 -0.48 -18.07 7.51
N GLN A 313 -1.19 -18.59 6.51
CA GLN A 313 -1.50 -20.00 6.34
C GLN A 313 -0.75 -20.63 5.18
N THR A 314 -0.69 -19.90 4.06
CA THR A 314 0.00 -20.33 2.83
C THR A 314 0.51 -19.12 2.08
N ALA A 315 1.62 -19.28 1.34
CA ALA A 315 2.06 -18.33 0.34
C ALA A 315 2.69 -19.06 -0.85
N ARG A 316 2.36 -18.65 -2.09
CA ARG A 316 2.95 -19.23 -3.31
C ARG A 316 2.91 -18.24 -4.47
N THR A 317 3.73 -18.48 -5.48
CA THR A 317 3.63 -17.78 -6.76
C THR A 317 2.60 -18.46 -7.67
N ILE A 318 2.09 -17.68 -8.62
CA ILE A 318 1.07 -18.13 -9.59
C ILE A 318 1.53 -17.66 -10.97
N GLU A 319 1.62 -18.60 -11.91
CA GLU A 319 1.97 -18.30 -13.30
C GLU A 319 0.88 -17.45 -13.96
N SER A 320 1.29 -16.56 -14.84
CA SER A 320 0.41 -15.81 -15.71
C SER A 320 0.67 -16.15 -17.18
N ALA A 321 -0.37 -16.19 -17.97
CA ALA A 321 -0.30 -16.31 -19.43
C ALA A 321 -0.26 -14.94 -20.13
N VAL A 322 -0.49 -13.86 -19.39
CA VAL A 322 -0.55 -12.48 -19.90
C VAL A 322 0.61 -11.65 -19.39
N SER A 323 0.78 -11.56 -18.09
CA SER A 323 1.85 -10.75 -17.49
C SER A 323 3.21 -11.43 -17.62
N ASP A 324 4.27 -10.63 -17.69
CA ASP A 324 5.66 -11.07 -17.58
C ASP A 324 6.07 -11.30 -16.11
N HIS A 325 5.22 -10.94 -15.14
CA HIS A 325 5.36 -11.29 -13.72
C HIS A 325 4.54 -12.53 -13.37
N ARG A 326 5.02 -13.29 -12.37
CA ARG A 326 4.16 -14.17 -11.58
C ARG A 326 3.47 -13.37 -10.49
N ALA A 327 2.20 -13.66 -10.24
CA ALA A 327 1.53 -13.15 -9.06
C ALA A 327 2.02 -13.85 -7.78
N VAL A 328 1.87 -13.21 -6.64
CA VAL A 328 2.06 -13.81 -5.30
C VAL A 328 0.73 -13.85 -4.58
N GLY A 329 0.29 -15.03 -4.20
CA GLY A 329 -0.91 -15.25 -3.40
C GLY A 329 -0.56 -15.74 -1.99
N ALA A 330 -1.26 -15.22 -0.99
CA ALA A 330 -1.18 -15.69 0.39
C ALA A 330 -2.56 -15.75 1.03
N ALA A 331 -2.76 -16.73 1.90
CA ALA A 331 -3.94 -16.83 2.75
C ALA A 331 -3.55 -16.51 4.19
N PHE A 332 -4.37 -15.69 4.84
CA PHE A 332 -4.19 -15.26 6.22
C PHE A 332 -5.45 -15.57 7.03
N THR A 333 -5.29 -15.94 8.29
CA THR A 333 -6.35 -15.89 9.27
C THR A 333 -6.29 -14.56 9.99
N LEU A 334 -7.38 -13.79 9.94
CA LEU A 334 -7.63 -12.68 10.86
C LEU A 334 -8.42 -13.25 12.04
N PRO A 335 -7.82 -13.36 13.23
CA PRO A 335 -8.52 -13.85 14.41
C PRO A 335 -9.72 -12.98 14.72
N GLY A 336 -10.84 -13.61 15.03
CA GLY A 336 -12.02 -12.92 15.54
C GLY A 336 -11.77 -12.36 16.93
N ASP A 337 -12.39 -11.23 17.26
CA ASP A 337 -12.36 -10.70 18.62
C ASP A 337 -13.24 -11.61 19.51
N PRO A 338 -12.68 -12.19 20.60
CA PRO A 338 -13.46 -13.04 21.49
C PRO A 338 -14.55 -12.28 22.28
N GLU A 339 -14.51 -10.95 22.32
CA GLU A 339 -15.39 -10.13 23.15
C GLU A 339 -15.96 -8.91 22.43
N VAL A 340 -16.49 -9.06 21.21
CA VAL A 340 -17.24 -7.96 20.60
C VAL A 340 -18.56 -7.75 21.32
N CYS A 341 -18.67 -6.61 21.99
CA CYS A 341 -19.86 -6.20 22.71
C CYS A 341 -20.67 -5.21 21.88
N VAL A 342 -21.85 -5.60 21.40
CA VAL A 342 -22.76 -4.75 20.65
C VAL A 342 -23.95 -4.33 21.54
N PRO A 343 -24.43 -3.07 21.42
CA PRO A 343 -25.65 -2.66 22.11
C PRO A 343 -26.83 -3.54 21.67
N VAL A 344 -27.57 -4.08 22.62
CA VAL A 344 -28.86 -4.74 22.35
C VAL A 344 -29.84 -3.65 21.94
N LEU A 345 -30.10 -3.50 20.63
CA LEU A 345 -31.19 -2.68 20.16
C LEU A 345 -32.50 -3.39 20.55
N ASP A 346 -33.19 -2.85 21.56
CA ASP A 346 -34.54 -3.28 21.87
C ASP A 346 -35.35 -3.19 20.56
N LYS A 347 -35.83 -4.33 20.08
CA LYS A 347 -36.81 -4.33 18.98
C LYS A 347 -38.03 -3.66 19.53
N GLY A 348 -38.08 -2.33 19.35
CA GLY A 348 -39.16 -1.50 19.86
C GLY A 348 -40.48 -2.16 19.66
N SER A 349 -41.27 -2.23 20.74
CA SER A 349 -42.70 -2.45 20.71
C SER A 349 -43.27 -1.60 19.59
N SER A 350 -43.89 -2.24 18.59
CA SER A 350 -44.65 -1.57 17.55
C SER A 350 -45.59 -0.57 18.18
N PRO A 351 -45.68 0.69 17.74
CA PRO A 351 -46.67 1.60 18.17
C PRO A 351 -47.97 1.23 17.44
N GLY A 352 -48.80 0.45 18.11
CA GLY A 352 -50.09 0.05 17.56
C GLY A 352 -50.84 -0.87 18.50
N ASP A 353 -51.42 -0.30 19.56
CA ASP A 353 -52.74 -0.66 20.10
C ASP A 353 -53.07 0.33 21.23
N SER A 354 -53.72 1.42 20.88
CA SER A 354 -54.59 2.20 21.75
C SER A 354 -55.64 2.86 20.91
#